data_61393ede096eb377f592a7046dfdd10d
#
_entry.id   61393ede096eb377f592a7046dfdd10d
#
_cell.length_a   1.000
_cell.length_b   1.000
_cell.length_c   1.000
_cell.angle_alpha   90.00
_cell.angle_beta   90.00
_cell.angle_gamma   90.00
#
_symmetry.space_group_name_H-M   'P 1'
#
loop_
_entity.id
_entity.type
_entity.pdbx_description
1 polymer ?
#
loop_
_entity_poly.entity_id
_entity_poly.type
_entity_poly.pdbx_seq_one_letter_code
_entity_poly.pdbx_strand_id
1 'polypeptide(L)' 'MKNSEEKTREKIQKLLVTGDNRLKQGVDPEKARQSFLQALELAREAGLEDQVRPLVELRLADLPRPG' A
#
# COMPACT_ATOMS: atom_id res chain seq x y z
N MET A 1 10.53 13.45 19.37
CA MET A 1 9.26 12.78 19.39
C MET A 1 9.16 11.78 18.29
N LYS A 2 8.69 10.67 18.61
CA LYS A 2 8.62 9.60 17.69
C LYS A 2 7.36 9.55 16.89
N ASN A 3 6.56 10.56 16.99
CA ASN A 3 5.23 10.50 16.41
C ASN A 3 5.21 10.53 14.90
N SER A 4 6.22 11.12 14.26
CA SER A 4 6.19 11.19 12.81
C SER A 4 6.35 9.82 12.19
N GLU A 5 7.16 8.95 12.78
CA GLU A 5 7.30 7.60 12.26
C GLU A 5 6.03 6.79 12.46
N GLU A 6 5.40 6.93 13.62
CA GLU A 6 4.14 6.25 13.87
C GLU A 6 3.05 6.71 12.92
N LYS A 7 2.99 8.02 12.67
CA LYS A 7 1.99 8.54 11.74
C LYS A 7 2.23 8.03 10.33
N THR A 8 3.49 7.95 9.93
CA THR A 8 3.80 7.42 8.61
C THR A 8 3.38 5.96 8.50
N ARG A 9 3.64 5.17 9.54
CA ARG A 9 3.21 3.77 9.54
C ARG A 9 1.70 3.65 9.46
N GLU A 10 0.98 4.52 10.16
CA GLU A 10 -0.47 4.52 10.08
C GLU A 10 -0.96 4.85 8.69
N LYS A 11 -0.34 5.82 8.04
CA LYS A 11 -0.73 6.17 6.67
C LYS A 11 -0.47 5.01 5.72
N ILE A 12 0.68 4.36 5.87
CA ILE A 12 1.01 3.21 5.04
C ILE A 12 -0.05 2.12 5.23
N GLN A 13 -0.39 1.85 6.48
CA GLN A 13 -1.38 0.83 6.77
C GLN A 13 -2.74 1.19 6.19
N LYS A 14 -3.14 2.45 6.30
CA LYS A 14 -4.40 2.89 5.72
C LYS A 14 -4.42 2.72 4.21
N LEU A 15 -3.30 3.01 3.56
CA LEU A 15 -3.24 2.83 2.12
C LEU A 15 -3.35 1.36 1.73
N LEU A 16 -2.72 0.48 2.50
CA LEU A 16 -2.83 -0.95 2.23
C LEU A 16 -4.26 -1.43 2.43
N VAL A 17 -4.90 -1.00 3.50
CA VAL A 17 -6.29 -1.36 3.77
C VAL A 17 -7.21 -0.79 2.70
N THR A 18 -6.98 0.45 2.29
CA THR A 18 -7.79 1.06 1.24
C THR A 18 -7.68 0.27 -0.05
N GLY A 19 -6.46 -0.13 -0.41
CA GLY A 19 -6.28 -0.94 -1.60
C GLY A 19 -6.99 -2.28 -1.49
N ASP A 20 -6.88 -2.93 -0.34
CA ASP A 20 -7.56 -4.20 -0.12
C ASP A 20 -9.07 -4.04 -0.24
N ASN A 21 -9.62 -2.96 0.33
CA ASN A 21 -11.05 -2.71 0.27
C ASN A 21 -11.51 -2.44 -1.16
N ARG A 22 -10.72 -1.72 -1.93
CA ARG A 22 -11.07 -1.47 -3.32
C ARG A 22 -11.14 -2.76 -4.12
N LEU A 23 -10.23 -3.68 -3.85
CA LEU A 23 -10.28 -4.98 -4.50
C LEU A 23 -11.55 -5.73 -4.12
N LYS A 24 -11.92 -5.71 -2.84
CA LYS A 24 -13.11 -6.40 -2.39
C LYS A 24 -14.38 -5.80 -2.99
N GLN A 25 -14.39 -4.50 -3.17
CA GLN A 25 -15.55 -3.81 -3.72
C GLN A 25 -15.66 -3.98 -5.23
N GLY A 26 -14.64 -4.53 -5.86
CA GLY A 26 -14.68 -4.73 -7.29
C GLY A 26 -14.50 -3.47 -8.11
N VAL A 27 -13.90 -2.43 -7.50
CA VAL A 27 -13.58 -1.25 -8.28
C VAL A 27 -12.34 -1.50 -9.12
N ASP A 28 -12.04 -0.55 -9.98
CA ASP A 28 -10.93 -0.63 -10.91
C ASP A 28 -9.65 -1.10 -10.20
N PRO A 29 -9.07 -2.22 -10.62
CA PRO A 29 -7.82 -2.70 -9.99
C PRO A 29 -6.70 -1.67 -10.02
N GLU A 30 -6.72 -0.78 -11.00
CA GLU A 30 -5.70 0.25 -11.10
C GLU A 30 -5.73 1.17 -9.88
N LYS A 31 -6.91 1.44 -9.34
CA LYS A 31 -7.01 2.28 -8.15
C LYS A 31 -6.43 1.59 -6.93
N ALA A 32 -6.66 0.28 -6.80
CA ALA A 32 -6.04 -0.48 -5.73
C ALA A 32 -4.53 -0.48 -5.87
N ARG A 33 -4.06 -0.66 -7.10
CA ARG A 33 -2.64 -0.66 -7.38
C ARG A 33 -2.00 0.67 -6.97
N GLN A 34 -2.66 1.77 -7.29
CA GLN A 34 -2.14 3.09 -6.93
C GLN A 34 -2.02 3.24 -5.41
N SER A 35 -3.01 2.73 -4.66
CA SER A 35 -2.92 2.79 -3.20
C SER A 35 -1.72 2.03 -2.68
N PHE A 36 -1.48 0.83 -3.23
CA PHE A 36 -0.34 0.02 -2.80
C PHE A 36 0.98 0.71 -3.14
N LEU A 37 1.07 1.29 -4.34
CA LEU A 37 2.29 1.98 -4.74
C LEU A 37 2.54 3.22 -3.90
N GLN A 38 1.48 3.92 -3.50
CA GLN A 38 1.63 5.07 -2.61
C GLN A 38 2.15 4.63 -1.24
N ALA A 39 1.68 3.49 -0.76
CA ALA A 39 2.18 2.96 0.51
C ALA A 39 3.67 2.69 0.42
N LEU A 40 4.10 2.10 -0.69
CA LEU A 40 5.52 1.82 -0.88
C LEU A 40 6.34 3.10 -0.95
N GLU A 41 5.80 4.12 -1.62
CA GLU A 41 6.50 5.39 -1.74
C GLU A 41 6.70 6.03 -0.37
N LEU A 42 5.66 6.03 0.46
CA LEU A 42 5.78 6.55 1.82
C LEU A 42 6.81 5.76 2.61
N ALA A 43 6.81 4.44 2.42
CA ALA A 43 7.77 3.59 3.13
C ALA A 43 9.20 3.92 2.74
N ARG A 44 9.43 4.18 1.46
CA ARG A 44 10.76 4.54 0.99
C ARG A 44 11.23 5.84 1.64
N GLU A 45 10.35 6.83 1.69
CA GLU A 45 10.70 8.11 2.28
C GLU A 45 10.98 7.99 3.77
N ALA A 46 10.33 7.05 4.44
CA ALA A 46 10.49 6.88 5.87
C ALA A 46 11.56 5.85 6.24
N GLY A 47 12.22 5.25 5.25
CA GLY A 47 13.21 4.23 5.53
C GLY A 47 12.63 2.91 5.94
N LEU A 48 11.36 2.65 5.60
CA LEU A 48 10.67 1.42 5.96
C LEU A 48 10.45 0.51 4.76
N GLU A 49 11.12 0.79 3.66
CA GLU A 49 10.89 0.04 2.43
C GLU A 49 11.09 -1.45 2.61
N ASP A 50 12.15 -1.84 3.33
CA ASP A 50 12.44 -3.26 3.52
C ASP A 50 11.32 -3.99 4.23
N GLN A 51 10.59 -3.29 5.10
CA GLN A 51 9.50 -3.90 5.85
C GLN A 51 8.20 -3.91 5.06
N VAL A 52 7.97 -2.89 4.26
CA VAL A 52 6.70 -2.70 3.57
C VAL A 52 6.70 -3.33 2.18
N ARG A 53 7.84 -3.36 1.52
CA ARG A 53 7.93 -3.87 0.16
C ARG A 53 7.36 -5.28 0.00
N PRO A 54 7.69 -6.25 0.86
CA PRO A 54 7.12 -7.58 0.69
C PRO A 54 5.60 -7.57 0.78
N LEU A 55 5.04 -6.74 1.64
CA LEU A 55 3.60 -6.65 1.79
C LEU A 55 2.95 -6.08 0.53
N VAL A 56 3.58 -5.07 -0.05
CA VAL A 56 3.06 -4.45 -1.26
C VAL A 56 3.21 -5.40 -2.45
N GLU A 57 4.35 -6.05 -2.56
CA GLU A 57 4.59 -6.95 -3.69
C GLU A 57 3.61 -8.11 -3.69
N LEU A 58 3.32 -8.63 -2.51
CA LEU A 58 2.34 -9.71 -2.40
C LEU A 58 0.98 -9.26 -2.90
N ARG A 59 0.57 -8.07 -2.53
CA ARG A 59 -0.72 -7.55 -2.95
C ARG A 59 -0.74 -7.23 -4.44
N LEU A 60 0.35 -6.69 -4.96
CA LEU A 60 0.43 -6.41 -6.40
C LEU A 60 0.35 -7.69 -7.23
N ALA A 61 0.94 -8.76 -6.72
CA ALA A 61 0.90 -10.04 -7.42
C ALA A 61 -0.51 -10.61 -7.47
N ASP A 62 -1.35 -10.27 -6.50
CA ASP A 62 -2.72 -10.76 -6.44
C ASP A 62 -3.69 -9.92 -7.26
N LEU A 63 -3.26 -8.80 -7.81
CA LEU A 63 -4.14 -7.95 -8.60
C LEU A 63 -4.55 -8.65 -9.89
N PRO A 64 -5.83 -8.52 -10.29
CA PRO A 64 -6.24 -9.04 -11.59
C PRO A 64 -5.50 -8.31 -12.69
N ARG A 65 -5.11 -9.04 -13.70
CA ARG A 65 -4.44 -8.43 -14.83
C ARG A 65 -5.46 -7.78 -15.76
N PRO A 66 -5.14 -6.60 -16.29
CA PRO A 66 -6.05 -6.00 -17.25
C PRO A 66 -6.10 -6.84 -18.51
N GLY A 67 -7.28 -7.08 -18.92
CA GLY A 67 -7.62 -7.66 -20.15
C GLY A 67 -7.03 -8.86 -20.64
#